data_89d1adf83cc1cf17c6494100d29661fc
#
_entry.id   89d1adf83cc1cf17c6494100d29661fc
#
_cell.length_a   1.000
_cell.length_b   1.000
_cell.length_c   1.000
_cell.angle_alpha   90.00
_cell.angle_beta   90.00
_cell.angle_gamma   90.00
#
_symmetry.space_group_name_H-M   'P 1'
#
loop_
_entity.id
_entity.type
_entity.pdbx_description
1 polymer ?
#
loop_
_entity_poly.entity_id
_entity_poly.type
_entity_poly.pdbx_seq_one_letter_code
_entity_poly.pdbx_strand_id
1 'polypeptide(L)'
;MKKNDLAQVEKILEIKFNNKSLIEQAFTHKSKSVNINNNNERLEFLGDRVLGLVIASYLNDNYPKDSEGVLDKKLASLVNKETCSKIISSLEIDRFLSLSKAQKQNKAGNKKILGDLCESIIGAVFMDKGFEQTKKFILKIWKENLKNTTQVFIDPKTKLQEYSLKLYKKLPVYKYI
;
A
#
# COMPACT_ATOMS: atom_id res chain seq x y z
N MET A 1 0.87 20.92 9.13
CA MET A 1 0.47 21.25 7.73
C MET A 1 -0.21 22.62 7.72
N LYS A 2 -0.11 23.42 6.63
CA LYS A 2 -0.86 24.68 6.54
C LYS A 2 -2.35 24.38 6.32
N LYS A 3 -3.24 25.26 6.79
CA LYS A 3 -4.69 25.06 6.65
C LYS A 3 -5.16 24.87 5.20
N ASN A 4 -4.55 25.60 4.26
CA ASN A 4 -4.83 25.46 2.83
C ASN A 4 -4.36 24.11 2.25
N ASP A 5 -3.21 23.59 2.73
CA ASP A 5 -2.68 22.30 2.27
C ASP A 5 -3.59 21.16 2.70
N LEU A 6 -4.10 21.24 3.95
CA LEU A 6 -5.04 20.26 4.48
C LEU A 6 -6.32 20.20 3.66
N ALA A 7 -6.90 21.37 3.32
CA ALA A 7 -8.11 21.43 2.52
C ALA A 7 -7.89 20.84 1.10
N GLN A 8 -6.71 21.04 0.52
CA GLN A 8 -6.35 20.43 -0.78
C GLN A 8 -6.22 18.92 -0.67
N VAL A 9 -5.54 18.41 0.37
CA VAL A 9 -5.41 16.96 0.62
C VAL A 9 -6.79 16.33 0.80
N GLU A 10 -7.66 16.89 1.64
CA GLU A 10 -9.02 16.41 1.84
C GLU A 10 -9.83 16.36 0.54
N LYS A 11 -9.65 17.38 -0.32
CA LYS A 11 -10.29 17.44 -1.65
C LYS A 11 -9.79 16.34 -2.59
N ILE A 12 -8.47 16.10 -2.63
CA ILE A 12 -7.87 15.08 -3.49
C ILE A 12 -8.25 13.67 -3.02
N LEU A 13 -8.21 13.43 -1.70
CA LEU A 13 -8.61 12.13 -1.14
C LEU A 13 -10.13 11.92 -1.14
N GLU A 14 -10.91 12.98 -1.36
CA GLU A 14 -12.38 13.03 -1.23
C GLU A 14 -12.86 12.57 0.16
N ILE A 15 -12.07 12.89 1.18
CA ILE A 15 -12.36 12.56 2.59
C ILE A 15 -12.20 13.82 3.44
N LYS A 16 -13.23 14.16 4.20
CA LYS A 16 -13.16 15.17 5.26
C LYS A 16 -12.82 14.50 6.58
N PHE A 17 -11.72 14.89 7.20
CA PHE A 17 -11.32 14.38 8.50
C PHE A 17 -12.05 15.09 9.64
N ASN A 18 -12.60 14.30 10.58
CA ASN A 18 -13.15 14.80 11.84
C ASN A 18 -12.01 15.26 12.75
N ASN A 19 -10.99 14.40 12.88
CA ASN A 19 -9.76 14.71 13.61
C ASN A 19 -8.62 15.03 12.63
N LYS A 20 -8.38 16.31 12.40
CA LYS A 20 -7.35 16.80 11.47
C LYS A 20 -5.93 16.47 11.91
N SER A 21 -5.69 16.21 13.19
CA SER A 21 -4.36 15.84 13.66
C SER A 21 -3.90 14.48 13.10
N LEU A 22 -4.83 13.57 12.80
CA LEU A 22 -4.49 12.27 12.21
C LEU A 22 -3.89 12.39 10.81
N ILE A 23 -4.49 13.23 9.95
CA ILE A 23 -3.95 13.42 8.60
C ILE A 23 -2.65 14.24 8.64
N GLU A 24 -2.51 15.20 9.54
CA GLU A 24 -1.23 15.91 9.73
C GLU A 24 -0.12 14.98 10.21
N GLN A 25 -0.44 14.08 11.12
CA GLN A 25 0.48 13.02 11.57
C GLN A 25 0.88 12.10 10.41
N ALA A 26 -0.07 11.66 9.58
CA ALA A 26 0.21 10.81 8.43
C ALA A 26 1.19 11.47 7.44
N PHE A 27 1.11 12.78 7.25
CA PHE A 27 2.02 13.56 6.40
C PHE A 27 3.30 14.03 7.10
N THR A 28 3.57 13.59 8.32
CA THR A 28 4.80 13.92 9.05
C THR A 28 5.71 12.70 9.13
N HIS A 29 6.74 12.64 8.27
CA HIS A 29 7.68 11.53 8.27
C HIS A 29 8.55 11.51 9.54
N LYS A 30 8.94 10.33 10.00
CA LYS A 30 9.80 10.14 11.18
C LYS A 30 11.12 10.94 11.15
N SER A 31 11.67 11.21 9.99
CA SER A 31 12.86 12.07 9.86
C SER A 31 12.60 13.52 10.26
N LYS A 32 11.35 13.95 10.27
CA LYS A 32 10.94 15.31 10.67
C LYS A 32 10.62 15.42 12.15
N SER A 33 10.06 14.38 12.73
CA SER A 33 9.73 14.30 14.16
C SER A 33 10.08 12.94 14.73
N VAL A 34 10.94 12.92 15.75
CA VAL A 34 11.34 11.69 16.46
C VAL A 34 10.23 11.21 17.40
N ASN A 35 9.31 12.08 17.79
CA ASN A 35 8.18 11.73 18.64
C ASN A 35 7.19 10.87 17.84
N ILE A 36 7.03 9.61 18.26
CA ILE A 36 6.15 8.61 17.63
C ILE A 36 4.67 9.01 17.60
N ASN A 37 4.24 9.90 18.50
CA ASN A 37 2.88 10.42 18.52
C ASN A 37 2.66 11.57 17.52
N ASN A 38 3.74 12.11 16.95
CA ASN A 38 3.72 13.24 16.02
C ASN A 38 4.28 12.88 14.62
N ASN A 39 4.60 11.61 14.38
CA ASN A 39 5.07 11.11 13.09
C ASN A 39 4.18 9.97 12.57
N ASN A 40 4.43 9.53 11.34
CA ASN A 40 3.58 8.60 10.61
C ASN A 40 3.78 7.12 10.97
N GLU A 41 4.79 6.71 11.74
CA GLU A 41 5.17 5.29 11.91
C GLU A 41 4.03 4.41 12.44
N ARG A 42 3.29 4.88 13.46
CA ARG A 42 2.18 4.10 14.03
C ARG A 42 1.00 3.98 13.07
N LEU A 43 0.72 5.04 12.30
CA LEU A 43 -0.33 5.04 11.29
C LEU A 43 0.08 4.16 10.08
N GLU A 44 1.35 4.17 9.69
CA GLU A 44 1.93 3.27 8.69
C GLU A 44 1.72 1.81 9.10
N PHE A 45 2.12 1.44 10.33
CA PHE A 45 1.93 0.08 10.85
C PHE A 45 0.47 -0.37 10.78
N LEU A 46 -0.46 0.48 11.21
CA LEU A 46 -1.89 0.16 11.21
C LEU A 46 -2.44 0.09 9.78
N GLY A 47 -2.07 1.05 8.94
CA GLY A 47 -2.56 1.14 7.57
C GLY A 47 -2.12 -0.02 6.69
N ASP A 48 -0.89 -0.52 6.84
CA ASP A 48 -0.41 -1.72 6.17
C ASP A 48 -1.31 -2.94 6.48
N ARG A 49 -1.67 -3.15 7.74
CA ARG A 49 -2.55 -4.25 8.16
C ARG A 49 -3.98 -4.10 7.61
N VAL A 50 -4.51 -2.88 7.63
CA VAL A 50 -5.85 -2.58 7.09
C VAL A 50 -5.86 -2.75 5.57
N LEU A 51 -4.84 -2.27 4.87
CA LEU A 51 -4.68 -2.45 3.43
C LEU A 51 -4.67 -3.94 3.07
N GLY A 52 -3.80 -4.72 3.74
CA GLY A 52 -3.70 -6.16 3.53
C GLY A 52 -5.04 -6.88 3.71
N LEU A 53 -5.76 -6.56 4.79
CA LEU A 53 -7.07 -7.17 5.07
C LEU A 53 -8.12 -6.82 4.00
N VAL A 54 -8.20 -5.56 3.60
CA VAL A 54 -9.19 -5.11 2.59
C VAL A 54 -8.92 -5.75 1.23
N ILE A 55 -7.66 -5.77 0.78
CA ILE A 55 -7.29 -6.37 -0.50
C ILE A 55 -7.45 -7.90 -0.46
N ALA A 56 -7.06 -8.56 0.64
CA ALA A 56 -7.26 -10.00 0.80
C ALA A 56 -8.76 -10.37 0.74
N SER A 57 -9.62 -9.63 1.45
CA SER A 57 -11.07 -9.81 1.36
C SER A 57 -11.60 -9.65 -0.07
N TYR A 58 -11.15 -8.58 -0.76
CA TYR A 58 -11.53 -8.36 -2.15
C TYR A 58 -11.12 -9.52 -3.07
N LEU A 59 -9.89 -10.01 -2.91
CA LEU A 59 -9.38 -11.13 -3.73
C LEU A 59 -10.15 -12.43 -3.46
N ASN A 60 -10.41 -12.74 -2.20
CA ASN A 60 -11.23 -13.91 -1.81
C ASN A 60 -12.61 -13.90 -2.47
N ASP A 61 -13.27 -12.75 -2.46
CA ASP A 61 -14.63 -12.61 -3.00
C ASP A 61 -14.67 -12.64 -4.53
N ASN A 62 -13.64 -12.09 -5.20
CA ASN A 62 -13.64 -11.94 -6.66
C ASN A 62 -12.90 -13.07 -7.41
N TYR A 63 -12.11 -13.88 -6.71
CA TYR A 63 -11.34 -14.98 -7.30
C TYR A 63 -11.56 -16.32 -6.57
N PRO A 64 -12.82 -16.81 -6.47
CA PRO A 64 -13.16 -18.00 -5.67
C PRO A 64 -12.57 -19.31 -6.20
N LYS A 65 -11.98 -19.32 -7.41
CA LYS A 65 -11.35 -20.50 -8.02
C LYS A 65 -9.82 -20.51 -7.86
N ASP A 66 -9.24 -19.42 -7.35
CA ASP A 66 -7.80 -19.33 -7.18
C ASP A 66 -7.37 -20.06 -5.91
N SER A 67 -6.23 -20.73 -5.97
CA SER A 67 -5.62 -21.33 -4.79
C SER A 67 -5.02 -20.26 -3.87
N GLU A 68 -4.81 -20.59 -2.60
CA GLU A 68 -4.16 -19.73 -1.61
C GLU A 68 -2.86 -19.11 -2.17
N GLY A 69 -1.96 -19.93 -2.74
CA GLY A 69 -0.69 -19.43 -3.28
C GLY A 69 -0.85 -18.47 -4.47
N VAL A 70 -1.96 -18.54 -5.22
CA VAL A 70 -2.27 -17.56 -6.28
C VAL A 70 -2.81 -16.28 -5.66
N LEU A 71 -3.68 -16.38 -4.66
CA LEU A 71 -4.21 -15.23 -3.92
C LEU A 71 -3.10 -14.46 -3.21
N ASP A 72 -2.13 -15.15 -2.59
CA ASP A 72 -0.97 -14.52 -1.95
C ASP A 72 -0.09 -13.75 -2.93
N LYS A 73 0.18 -14.31 -4.12
CA LYS A 73 0.94 -13.62 -5.17
C LYS A 73 0.20 -12.35 -5.65
N LYS A 74 -1.12 -12.45 -5.83
CA LYS A 74 -1.97 -11.28 -6.16
C LYS A 74 -1.92 -10.23 -5.07
N LEU A 75 -2.10 -10.64 -3.81
CA LEU A 75 -2.02 -9.77 -2.65
C LEU A 75 -0.67 -9.05 -2.60
N ALA A 76 0.44 -9.79 -2.64
CA ALA A 76 1.78 -9.21 -2.59
C ALA A 76 2.03 -8.20 -3.72
N SER A 77 1.50 -8.43 -4.92
CA SER A 77 1.63 -7.50 -6.04
C SER A 77 0.84 -6.19 -5.83
N LEU A 78 -0.26 -6.24 -5.11
CA LEU A 78 -1.16 -5.11 -4.88
C LEU A 78 -0.77 -4.26 -3.68
N VAL A 79 -0.22 -4.86 -2.61
CA VAL A 79 0.04 -4.15 -1.34
C VAL A 79 1.52 -3.79 -1.13
N ASN A 80 2.38 -4.03 -2.12
CA ASN A 80 3.80 -3.69 -1.98
C ASN A 80 4.07 -2.17 -2.02
N LYS A 81 5.22 -1.78 -1.49
CA LYS A 81 5.64 -0.37 -1.42
C LYS A 81 5.72 0.32 -2.79
N GLU A 82 5.99 -0.43 -3.85
CA GLU A 82 6.04 0.14 -5.20
C GLU A 82 4.65 0.54 -5.69
N THR A 83 3.65 -0.32 -5.50
CA THR A 83 2.24 -0.04 -5.84
C THR A 83 1.71 1.13 -5.01
N CYS A 84 1.94 1.10 -3.69
CA CYS A 84 1.60 2.21 -2.80
C CYS A 84 2.23 3.54 -3.24
N SER A 85 3.52 3.51 -3.60
CA SER A 85 4.24 4.69 -4.09
C SER A 85 3.65 5.25 -5.40
N LYS A 86 3.30 4.36 -6.35
CA LYS A 86 2.67 4.77 -7.63
C LYS A 86 1.31 5.43 -7.39
N ILE A 87 0.51 4.93 -6.47
CA ILE A 87 -0.79 5.51 -6.11
C ILE A 87 -0.61 6.91 -5.53
N ILE A 88 0.30 7.10 -4.57
CA ILE A 88 0.57 8.42 -4.01
C ILE A 88 1.07 9.41 -5.07
N SER A 89 1.96 8.95 -5.96
CA SER A 89 2.46 9.79 -7.06
C SER A 89 1.35 10.19 -8.04
N SER A 90 0.41 9.29 -8.35
CA SER A 90 -0.72 9.61 -9.23
C SER A 90 -1.72 10.61 -8.63
N LEU A 91 -1.78 10.68 -7.29
CA LEU A 91 -2.60 11.64 -6.56
C LEU A 91 -1.90 13.00 -6.37
N GLU A 92 -0.61 13.11 -6.69
CA GLU A 92 0.22 14.32 -6.54
C GLU A 92 0.17 14.95 -5.14
N ILE A 93 0.00 14.11 -4.10
CA ILE A 93 -0.10 14.55 -2.70
C ILE A 93 1.23 14.47 -1.95
N ASP A 94 2.26 13.90 -2.53
CA ASP A 94 3.62 13.82 -2.00
C ASP A 94 4.23 15.20 -1.71
N ARG A 95 3.83 16.24 -2.43
CA ARG A 95 4.25 17.64 -2.23
C ARG A 95 3.90 18.18 -0.83
N PHE A 96 2.91 17.60 -0.16
CA PHE A 96 2.50 18.00 1.20
C PHE A 96 3.28 17.29 2.30
N LEU A 97 4.13 16.31 1.93
CA LEU A 97 4.87 15.50 2.89
C LEU A 97 5.97 16.31 3.60
N SER A 98 5.94 16.26 4.93
CA SER A 98 6.91 16.91 5.79
C SER A 98 8.11 16.01 6.05
N LEU A 99 9.26 16.35 5.47
CA LEU A 99 10.53 15.63 5.58
C LEU A 99 11.62 16.50 6.23
N SER A 100 12.66 15.87 6.80
CA SER A 100 13.89 16.58 7.18
C SER A 100 14.61 17.12 5.92
N LYS A 101 15.50 18.11 6.12
CA LYS A 101 16.30 18.67 5.02
C LYS A 101 17.15 17.60 4.31
N ALA A 102 17.80 16.72 5.08
CA ALA A 102 18.62 15.64 4.56
C ALA A 102 17.79 14.64 3.71
N GLN A 103 16.57 14.30 4.16
CA GLN A 103 15.72 13.36 3.45
C GLN A 103 15.15 13.93 2.15
N LYS A 104 14.92 15.24 2.08
CA LYS A 104 14.49 15.93 0.83
C LYS A 104 15.53 15.84 -0.28
N GLN A 105 16.81 15.77 0.06
CA GLN A 105 17.92 15.69 -0.91
C GLN A 105 18.17 14.25 -1.40
N ASN A 106 17.70 13.25 -0.69
CA ASN A 106 17.92 11.85 -1.01
C ASN A 106 16.82 11.30 -1.93
N LYS A 107 17.03 11.39 -3.25
CA LYS A 107 16.08 10.89 -4.26
C LYS A 107 15.92 9.35 -4.25
N ALA A 108 16.93 8.60 -3.79
CA ALA A 108 16.91 7.13 -3.82
C ALA A 108 15.90 6.52 -2.81
N GLY A 109 15.57 7.24 -1.74
CA GLY A 109 14.59 6.80 -0.73
C GLY A 109 13.12 7.10 -1.05
N ASN A 110 12.83 7.81 -2.14
CA ASN A 110 11.49 8.33 -2.41
C ASN A 110 10.41 7.24 -2.48
N LYS A 111 10.66 6.11 -3.15
CA LYS A 111 9.66 5.05 -3.29
C LYS A 111 9.19 4.49 -1.94
N LYS A 112 10.15 4.21 -1.03
CA LYS A 112 9.82 3.72 0.31
C LYS A 112 9.00 4.75 1.08
N ILE A 113 9.44 6.01 1.09
CA ILE A 113 8.77 7.11 1.80
C ILE A 113 7.34 7.32 1.28
N LEU A 114 7.13 7.24 -0.02
CA LEU A 114 5.79 7.36 -0.61
C LEU A 114 4.91 6.14 -0.28
N GLY A 115 5.49 4.95 -0.23
CA GLY A 115 4.80 3.75 0.25
C GLY A 115 4.36 3.89 1.71
N ASP A 116 5.27 4.35 2.58
CA ASP A 116 4.99 4.60 4.00
C ASP A 116 3.91 5.69 4.16
N LEU A 117 3.93 6.73 3.32
CA LEU A 117 2.88 7.76 3.28
C LEU A 117 1.52 7.17 2.90
N CYS A 118 1.47 6.30 1.89
CA CYS A 118 0.22 5.65 1.47
C CYS A 118 -0.41 4.88 2.62
N GLU A 119 0.36 4.04 3.27
CA GLU A 119 -0.10 3.25 4.41
C GLU A 119 -0.51 4.15 5.58
N SER A 120 0.26 5.20 5.87
CA SER A 120 -0.09 6.11 6.97
C SER A 120 -1.38 6.90 6.71
N ILE A 121 -1.66 7.27 5.46
CA ILE A 121 -2.96 7.86 5.08
C ILE A 121 -4.10 6.87 5.32
N ILE A 122 -3.94 5.61 4.91
CA ILE A 122 -4.92 4.55 5.16
C ILE A 122 -5.16 4.38 6.66
N GLY A 123 -4.09 4.34 7.46
CA GLY A 123 -4.18 4.29 8.92
C GLY A 123 -4.92 5.48 9.52
N ALA A 124 -4.68 6.69 9.01
CA ALA A 124 -5.38 7.91 9.46
C ALA A 124 -6.88 7.87 9.11
N VAL A 125 -7.22 7.41 7.89
CA VAL A 125 -8.62 7.24 7.48
C VAL A 125 -9.32 6.21 8.37
N PHE A 126 -8.64 5.10 8.66
CA PHE A 126 -9.19 4.05 9.52
C PHE A 126 -9.46 4.55 10.95
N MET A 127 -8.54 5.28 11.53
CA MET A 127 -8.71 5.86 12.87
C MET A 127 -9.83 6.91 12.93
N ASP A 128 -10.05 7.64 11.84
CA ASP A 128 -11.03 8.73 11.79
C ASP A 128 -12.44 8.28 11.37
N LYS A 129 -12.52 7.30 10.45
CA LYS A 129 -13.76 6.90 9.77
C LYS A 129 -14.19 5.45 9.99
N GLY A 130 -13.32 4.63 10.60
CA GLY A 130 -13.58 3.21 10.80
C GLY A 130 -13.43 2.37 9.52
N PHE A 131 -13.66 1.07 9.66
CA PHE A 131 -13.33 0.07 8.64
C PHE A 131 -14.10 0.24 7.32
N GLU A 132 -15.42 0.41 7.38
CA GLU A 132 -16.25 0.43 6.17
C GLU A 132 -15.93 1.61 5.23
N GLN A 133 -15.67 2.79 5.80
CA GLN A 133 -15.27 3.94 5.00
C GLN A 133 -13.85 3.78 4.44
N THR A 134 -12.95 3.19 5.22
CA THR A 134 -11.60 2.89 4.77
C THR A 134 -11.58 1.84 3.67
N LYS A 135 -12.42 0.81 3.77
CA LYS A 135 -12.61 -0.19 2.70
C LYS A 135 -13.03 0.47 1.39
N LYS A 136 -14.04 1.34 1.44
CA LYS A 136 -14.49 2.11 0.25
C LYS A 136 -13.38 2.96 -0.33
N PHE A 137 -12.63 3.66 0.52
CA PHE A 137 -11.49 4.49 0.12
C PHE A 137 -10.41 3.67 -0.57
N ILE A 138 -9.95 2.56 0.04
CA ILE A 138 -8.93 1.69 -0.53
C ILE A 138 -9.38 1.15 -1.90
N LEU A 139 -10.57 0.57 -1.98
CA LEU A 139 -11.07 0.00 -3.23
C LEU A 139 -11.21 1.06 -4.35
N LYS A 140 -11.50 2.30 -3.99
CA LYS A 140 -11.54 3.42 -4.93
C LYS A 140 -10.17 3.74 -5.51
N ILE A 141 -9.16 3.96 -4.66
CA ILE A 141 -7.81 4.37 -5.12
C ILE A 141 -7.03 3.20 -5.73
N TRP A 142 -7.35 1.93 -5.40
CA TRP A 142 -6.80 0.72 -6.01
C TRP A 142 -7.53 0.27 -7.28
N LYS A 143 -8.60 0.94 -7.71
CA LYS A 143 -9.50 0.48 -8.78
C LYS A 143 -8.76 0.00 -10.04
N GLU A 144 -7.80 0.78 -10.53
CA GLU A 144 -7.05 0.41 -11.74
C GLU A 144 -6.09 -0.76 -11.50
N ASN A 145 -5.45 -0.82 -10.35
CA ASN A 145 -4.58 -1.94 -9.97
C ASN A 145 -5.38 -3.26 -9.85
N LEU A 146 -6.57 -3.19 -9.27
CA LEU A 146 -7.46 -4.34 -9.12
C LEU A 146 -7.95 -4.89 -10.47
N LYS A 147 -8.27 -4.03 -11.44
CA LYS A 147 -8.64 -4.45 -12.80
C LYS A 147 -7.51 -5.23 -13.50
N ASN A 148 -6.27 -4.81 -13.28
CA ASN A 148 -5.10 -5.38 -13.94
C ASN A 148 -4.58 -6.66 -13.23
N THR A 149 -5.16 -7.05 -12.11
CA THR A 149 -4.71 -8.21 -11.30
C THR A 149 -5.07 -9.57 -11.92
N THR A 150 -5.89 -9.60 -12.96
CA THR A 150 -6.24 -10.84 -13.68
C THR A 150 -5.04 -11.54 -14.32
N GLN A 151 -3.96 -10.83 -14.60
CA GLN A 151 -2.71 -11.36 -15.16
C GLN A 151 -1.61 -11.39 -14.08
N VAL A 152 -1.74 -12.22 -13.07
CA VAL A 152 -0.55 -12.56 -12.27
C VAL A 152 0.35 -13.46 -13.14
N PHE A 153 1.46 -12.90 -13.58
CA PHE A 153 2.54 -13.67 -14.17
C PHE A 153 3.10 -14.61 -13.08
N ILE A 154 2.61 -15.84 -13.08
CA ILE A 154 3.28 -16.89 -12.30
C ILE A 154 4.61 -17.13 -13.02
N ASP A 155 5.72 -16.81 -12.36
CA ASP A 155 7.06 -17.06 -12.87
C ASP A 155 7.12 -18.49 -13.42
N PRO A 156 7.49 -18.70 -14.71
CA PRO A 156 7.53 -20.01 -15.32
C PRO A 156 8.35 -21.04 -14.53
N LYS A 157 9.41 -20.60 -13.86
CA LYS A 157 10.23 -21.43 -12.98
C LYS A 157 9.44 -21.92 -11.78
N THR A 158 8.70 -21.04 -11.11
CA THR A 158 7.84 -21.39 -9.98
C THR A 158 6.74 -22.36 -10.42
N LYS A 159 6.11 -22.12 -11.57
CA LYS A 159 5.09 -23.00 -12.14
C LYS A 159 5.65 -24.41 -12.43
N LEU A 160 6.86 -24.49 -12.98
CA LEU A 160 7.54 -25.75 -13.24
C LEU A 160 7.90 -26.48 -11.92
N GLN A 161 8.35 -25.76 -10.90
CA GLN A 161 8.64 -26.33 -9.59
C GLN A 161 7.38 -26.89 -8.91
N GLU A 162 6.29 -26.15 -8.92
CA GLU A 162 5.00 -26.61 -8.38
C GLU A 162 4.49 -27.87 -9.12
N TYR A 163 4.59 -27.87 -10.44
CA TYR A 163 4.23 -29.01 -11.29
C TYR A 163 5.08 -30.24 -10.97
N SER A 164 6.40 -30.08 -10.88
CA SER A 164 7.34 -31.17 -10.58
C SER A 164 7.10 -31.75 -9.18
N LEU A 165 6.89 -30.89 -8.17
CA LEU A 165 6.55 -31.32 -6.82
C LEU A 165 5.23 -32.08 -6.76
N LYS A 166 4.22 -31.63 -7.51
CA LYS A 166 2.89 -32.29 -7.53
C LYS A 166 2.98 -33.69 -8.15
N LEU A 167 3.68 -33.86 -9.26
CA LEU A 167 3.75 -35.12 -9.99
C LEU A 167 4.85 -36.07 -9.47
N TYR A 168 6.04 -35.54 -9.24
CA TYR A 168 7.23 -36.35 -8.97
C TYR A 168 7.73 -36.25 -7.54
N LYS A 169 7.09 -35.42 -6.69
CA LYS A 169 7.53 -35.16 -5.29
C LYS A 169 8.98 -34.68 -5.17
N LYS A 170 9.54 -34.13 -6.26
CA LYS A 170 10.93 -33.65 -6.36
C LYS A 170 10.96 -32.32 -7.10
N LEU A 171 11.93 -31.47 -6.75
CA LEU A 171 12.20 -30.23 -7.50
C LEU A 171 12.86 -30.54 -8.84
N PRO A 172 12.61 -29.74 -9.89
CA PRO A 172 13.30 -29.90 -11.17
C PRO A 172 14.78 -29.58 -11.03
N VAL A 173 15.61 -30.35 -11.74
CA VAL A 173 17.06 -30.13 -11.84
C VAL A 173 17.32 -29.29 -13.08
N TYR A 174 17.95 -28.14 -12.93
CA TYR A 174 18.32 -27.26 -14.02
C TYR A 174 19.76 -27.55 -14.46
N LYS A 175 19.97 -27.78 -15.77
CA LYS A 175 21.30 -27.87 -16.35
C LYS A 175 21.48 -26.72 -17.33
N TYR A 176 22.60 -26.02 -17.21
CA TYR A 176 23.02 -25.06 -18.24
C TYR A 176 23.65 -25.82 -19.40
N ILE A 177 23.22 -25.51 -20.59
CA ILE A 177 23.78 -26.05 -21.86
C ILE A 177 24.68 -24.98 -22.46
#